data_8b0eb9d530cb8fda91109470655915cd
#
_entry.id   8b0eb9d530cb8fda91109470655915cd
#
_cell.length_a   1.000
_cell.length_b   1.000
_cell.length_c   1.000
_cell.angle_alpha   90.00
_cell.angle_beta   90.00
_cell.angle_gamma   90.00
#
_symmetry.space_group_name_H-M   'P 1'
#
loop_
_entity.id
_entity.type
_entity.pdbx_description
1 polymer ?
#
loop_
_entity_poly.entity_id
_entity_poly.type
_entity_poly.pdbx_seq_one_letter_code
_entity_poly.pdbx_strand_id
1 'polypeptide(L)'
;EIAQCLVGSEMCIRDRPDDVPKVPLLVDVEKIQKRLRVPFTAEIKELILDLRKPNDLERSIFFHRLQLLGIDWTILGRIDGKGTFKEKWTLYHKPEQIIQIIERAIWGNTLMEATQKYLLKQMAEIQHIPELTALLSTVLPADLPALVEAMTVQLDRLSAASTDILEMMEAVPDLVNIVRYGNVRDLDFSKVGDMLEAMIARILAGGVLVCINIDEEAAGDLLNKLVATDYALSILNREELNLMWRNFIGQVRSSANVHPLLSGYATRLLNDKGEISAEEMETTLSFYSSVGNAPADMAYWFEGFLRSSGSILLLDDRLWNLVNNWVCSQDKDTFMELLPVLRRTFSEFTSAERRKLGEKARRTDSTGTSSAVGASVTENECLNREEAKKVIPVIRQLLGLETK
;
A
#
# COMPACT_ATOMS: atom_id res chain seq x y z
N GLU A 1 7.23 15.95 50.47
CA GLU A 1 8.14 16.79 49.65
C GLU A 1 8.87 16.00 48.56
N ILE A 2 9.24 14.73 48.81
CA ILE A 2 9.93 13.89 47.79
C ILE A 2 8.98 13.45 46.65
N ALA A 3 7.69 13.29 46.92
CA ALA A 3 6.72 12.85 45.93
C ALA A 3 6.31 13.99 44.93
N GLN A 4 6.54 15.24 45.26
CA GLN A 4 6.29 16.39 44.36
C GLN A 4 7.41 16.61 43.32
N CYS A 5 8.61 16.10 43.57
CA CYS A 5 9.72 16.14 42.63
C CYS A 5 9.60 15.09 41.50
N LEU A 6 8.74 14.07 41.64
CA LEU A 6 8.51 13.02 40.64
C LEU A 6 7.46 13.37 39.58
N VAL A 7 6.75 14.48 39.75
CA VAL A 7 5.75 14.96 38.79
C VAL A 7 6.35 16.12 37.98
N GLY A 8 7.10 15.76 36.93
CA GLY A 8 7.31 16.48 35.70
C GLY A 8 7.38 18.04 35.76
N SER A 9 8.16 18.63 36.62
CA SER A 9 8.45 20.05 36.51
C SER A 9 9.81 20.26 35.80
N GLU A 10 9.85 21.25 34.92
CA GLU A 10 11.12 21.73 34.28
C GLU A 10 12.20 22.04 35.32
N MET A 11 11.86 22.16 36.60
CA MET A 11 12.75 22.42 37.72
C MET A 11 13.76 21.30 37.98
N CYS A 12 13.38 20.01 37.83
CA CYS A 12 14.32 18.87 38.07
C CYS A 12 15.44 18.76 37.03
N ILE A 13 15.27 19.35 35.85
CA ILE A 13 16.30 19.39 34.81
C ILE A 13 17.22 20.61 34.99
N ARG A 14 16.72 21.66 35.62
CA ARG A 14 17.52 22.90 35.92
C ARG A 14 18.49 22.74 37.09
N ASP A 15 18.21 21.83 38.03
CA ASP A 15 19.01 21.62 39.23
C ASP A 15 20.12 20.56 39.08
N ARG A 16 20.49 20.20 37.84
CA ARG A 16 21.72 19.44 37.63
C ARG A 16 22.89 20.30 38.07
N PRO A 17 23.75 19.84 39.00
CA PRO A 17 24.94 20.61 39.39
C PRO A 17 25.74 20.99 38.13
N ASP A 18 26.10 22.23 37.99
CA ASP A 18 26.86 22.76 36.83
C ASP A 18 28.20 22.03 36.63
N ASP A 19 28.69 21.32 37.63
CA ASP A 19 29.93 20.56 37.63
C ASP A 19 29.85 19.18 36.95
N VAL A 20 28.66 18.67 36.59
CA VAL A 20 28.56 17.38 35.88
C VAL A 20 28.66 17.59 34.38
N PRO A 21 29.75 17.14 33.72
CA PRO A 21 29.92 17.35 32.28
C PRO A 21 28.78 16.66 31.51
N LYS A 22 28.15 17.39 30.60
CA LYS A 22 27.17 16.83 29.68
C LYS A 22 27.86 15.82 28.75
N VAL A 23 27.16 14.71 28.45
CA VAL A 23 27.67 13.77 27.45
C VAL A 23 27.80 14.45 26.07
N PRO A 24 28.86 14.20 25.30
CA PRO A 24 29.12 14.88 24.04
C PRO A 24 27.94 14.82 23.05
N LEU A 25 27.25 13.68 22.97
CA LEU A 25 26.07 13.54 22.11
C LEU A 25 24.95 14.53 22.48
N LEU A 26 24.67 14.74 23.77
CA LEU A 26 23.66 15.71 24.22
C LEU A 26 24.05 17.14 23.82
N VAL A 27 25.34 17.48 23.97
CA VAL A 27 25.87 18.80 23.55
C VAL A 27 25.69 19.02 22.06
N ASP A 28 25.96 17.98 21.25
CA ASP A 28 25.81 18.05 19.79
C ASP A 28 24.33 18.25 19.40
N VAL A 29 23.42 17.45 20.00
CA VAL A 29 21.97 17.57 19.75
C VAL A 29 21.46 18.96 20.14
N GLU A 30 21.82 19.49 21.30
CA GLU A 30 21.45 20.85 21.73
C GLU A 30 21.99 21.92 20.78
N LYS A 31 23.22 21.77 20.29
CA LYS A 31 23.84 22.69 19.33
C LYS A 31 23.08 22.71 18.02
N ILE A 32 22.74 21.52 17.46
CA ILE A 32 21.97 21.40 16.22
C ILE A 32 20.59 21.98 16.41
N GLN A 33 19.89 21.64 17.50
CA GLN A 33 18.58 22.14 17.86
C GLN A 33 18.52 23.69 17.88
N LYS A 34 19.50 24.34 18.54
CA LYS A 34 19.61 25.80 18.60
C LYS A 34 19.88 26.40 17.22
N ARG A 35 20.81 25.83 16.45
CA ARG A 35 21.13 26.28 15.09
C ARG A 35 19.92 26.24 14.18
N LEU A 36 19.16 25.15 14.21
CA LEU A 36 17.98 24.94 13.37
C LEU A 36 16.71 25.58 13.92
N ARG A 37 16.79 26.21 15.11
CA ARG A 37 15.65 26.83 15.82
C ARG A 37 14.46 25.86 15.96
N VAL A 38 14.78 24.61 16.33
CA VAL A 38 13.75 23.61 16.61
C VAL A 38 13.11 23.89 17.95
N PRO A 39 11.78 23.92 18.07
CA PRO A 39 11.09 24.14 19.34
C PRO A 39 11.46 23.09 20.39
N PHE A 40 11.82 23.54 21.57
CA PHE A 40 12.14 22.71 22.73
C PHE A 40 11.10 23.00 23.82
N THR A 41 9.89 22.49 23.65
CA THR A 41 8.76 22.75 24.53
C THR A 41 7.97 21.45 24.77
N ALA A 42 7.34 21.35 25.97
CA ALA A 42 6.45 20.26 26.31
C ALA A 42 5.10 20.35 25.56
N GLU A 43 4.79 21.48 24.95
CA GLU A 43 3.62 21.62 24.09
C GLU A 43 3.81 20.94 22.76
N ILE A 44 2.78 20.25 22.29
CA ILE A 44 2.79 19.61 20.97
C ILE A 44 2.81 20.70 19.90
N LYS A 45 3.81 20.67 19.03
CA LYS A 45 3.93 21.57 17.88
C LYS A 45 3.96 20.78 16.58
N GLU A 46 3.13 21.19 15.63
CA GLU A 46 3.15 20.70 14.28
C GLU A 46 4.02 21.60 13.38
N LEU A 47 4.91 21.02 12.61
CA LEU A 47 5.73 21.70 11.62
C LEU A 47 5.50 21.05 10.25
N ILE A 48 5.34 21.89 9.23
CA ILE A 48 5.33 21.45 7.83
C ILE A 48 6.62 21.94 7.21
N LEU A 49 7.49 20.99 6.84
CA LEU A 49 8.77 21.26 6.19
C LEU A 49 8.62 21.18 4.68
N ASP A 50 9.19 22.13 3.95
CA ASP A 50 9.32 22.09 2.49
C ASP A 50 10.77 21.72 2.14
N LEU A 51 10.98 20.48 1.72
CA LEU A 51 12.32 19.90 1.46
C LEU A 51 13.12 20.61 0.36
N ARG A 52 12.48 21.48 -0.41
CA ARG A 52 13.18 22.35 -1.39
C ARG A 52 13.93 23.50 -0.74
N LYS A 53 13.64 23.79 0.54
CA LYS A 53 14.30 24.82 1.31
C LYS A 53 15.45 24.22 2.13
N PRO A 54 16.69 24.73 2.00
CA PRO A 54 17.84 24.14 2.69
C PRO A 54 17.65 24.01 4.22
N ASN A 55 17.10 25.02 4.87
CA ASN A 55 16.87 24.98 6.32
C ASN A 55 15.84 23.91 6.72
N ASP A 56 14.79 23.72 5.93
CA ASP A 56 13.77 22.71 6.21
C ASP A 56 14.31 21.30 5.90
N LEU A 57 15.17 21.18 4.90
CA LEU A 57 15.88 19.93 4.61
C LEU A 57 16.80 19.53 5.76
N GLU A 58 17.60 20.46 6.31
CA GLU A 58 18.46 20.18 7.47
C GLU A 58 17.63 19.80 8.72
N ARG A 59 16.45 20.40 8.92
CA ARG A 59 15.52 20.00 9.99
C ARG A 59 14.99 18.59 9.78
N SER A 60 14.60 18.26 8.55
CA SER A 60 14.14 16.90 8.19
C SER A 60 15.24 15.87 8.49
N ILE A 61 16.47 16.11 8.05
CA ILE A 61 17.62 15.23 8.33
C ILE A 61 17.83 15.05 9.85
N PHE A 62 17.77 16.12 10.60
CA PHE A 62 17.89 16.07 12.06
C PHE A 62 16.80 15.23 12.70
N PHE A 63 15.55 15.39 12.28
CA PHE A 63 14.41 14.64 12.81
C PHE A 63 14.49 13.15 12.47
N HIS A 64 14.85 12.81 11.23
CA HIS A 64 15.06 11.43 10.84
C HIS A 64 16.18 10.76 11.64
N ARG A 65 17.29 11.44 11.89
CA ARG A 65 18.39 10.91 12.73
C ARG A 65 17.95 10.65 14.17
N LEU A 66 17.13 11.52 14.75
CA LEU A 66 16.57 11.30 16.09
C LEU A 66 15.69 10.06 16.12
N GLN A 67 14.76 9.92 15.16
CA GLN A 67 13.89 8.75 15.08
C GLN A 67 14.68 7.45 14.90
N LEU A 68 15.65 7.44 13.98
CA LEU A 68 16.50 6.28 13.71
C LEU A 68 17.34 5.86 14.92
N LEU A 69 17.71 6.81 15.75
CA LEU A 69 18.43 6.54 17.02
C LEU A 69 17.47 6.13 18.15
N GLY A 70 16.16 6.14 17.93
CA GLY A 70 15.12 5.77 18.90
C GLY A 70 14.86 6.86 19.93
N ILE A 71 14.94 8.14 19.53
CA ILE A 71 14.63 9.30 20.37
C ILE A 71 13.25 9.82 19.97
N ASP A 72 12.27 9.69 20.86
CA ASP A 72 10.85 9.96 20.61
C ASP A 72 10.48 11.46 20.67
N TRP A 73 11.34 12.34 20.19
CA TRP A 73 11.07 13.78 20.17
C TRP A 73 10.23 14.20 18.98
N THR A 74 10.32 13.48 17.87
CA THR A 74 9.69 13.85 16.60
C THR A 74 8.92 12.69 16.01
N ILE A 75 7.72 12.97 15.49
CA ILE A 75 6.88 11.95 14.83
C ILE A 75 6.55 12.45 13.43
N LEU A 76 6.88 11.64 12.42
CA LEU A 76 6.51 11.91 11.04
C LEU A 76 5.03 11.59 10.83
N GLY A 77 4.26 12.58 10.44
CA GLY A 77 2.83 12.47 10.11
C GLY A 77 2.60 12.26 8.61
N ARG A 78 1.43 11.77 8.27
CA ARG A 78 1.00 11.67 6.87
C ARG A 78 0.55 13.05 6.36
N ILE A 79 0.89 13.35 5.09
CA ILE A 79 0.35 14.50 4.38
C ILE A 79 -0.57 13.97 3.29
N ASP A 80 -1.81 14.45 3.26
CA ASP A 80 -2.75 14.16 2.19
C ASP A 80 -2.32 14.92 0.92
N GLY A 81 -1.85 14.19 -0.10
CA GLY A 81 -1.44 14.74 -1.38
C GLY A 81 -0.31 13.95 -2.04
N LYS A 82 -0.53 13.51 -3.28
CA LYS A 82 0.50 12.81 -4.06
C LYS A 82 1.59 13.79 -4.48
N GLY A 83 2.87 13.42 -4.25
CA GLY A 83 4.02 14.11 -4.84
C GLY A 83 4.42 15.43 -4.18
N THR A 84 4.12 15.62 -2.90
CA THR A 84 4.54 16.82 -2.18
C THR A 84 5.97 16.67 -1.66
N PHE A 85 6.82 17.68 -1.93
CA PHE A 85 8.13 17.82 -1.27
C PHE A 85 7.98 18.33 0.18
N LYS A 86 6.91 17.94 0.86
CA LYS A 86 6.59 18.42 2.19
C LYS A 86 6.50 17.26 3.16
N GLU A 87 7.00 17.46 4.35
CA GLU A 87 6.87 16.55 5.48
C GLU A 87 6.11 17.25 6.60
N LYS A 88 5.17 16.54 7.24
CA LYS A 88 4.48 17.00 8.43
C LYS A 88 5.11 16.33 9.65
N TRP A 89 5.64 17.10 10.55
CA TRP A 89 6.26 16.63 11.77
C TRP A 89 5.48 17.12 13.00
N THR A 90 5.28 16.21 13.94
CA THR A 90 4.77 16.54 15.28
C THR A 90 5.94 16.45 16.25
N LEU A 91 6.19 17.55 16.96
CA LEU A 91 7.25 17.67 17.94
C LEU A 91 6.66 17.85 19.33
N TYR A 92 7.21 17.15 20.29
CA TYR A 92 6.95 17.37 21.71
C TYR A 92 8.19 16.95 22.50
N HIS A 93 8.59 17.77 23.46
CA HIS A 93 9.75 17.48 24.29
C HIS A 93 9.31 16.96 25.66
N LYS A 94 9.93 15.88 26.10
CA LYS A 94 9.79 15.29 27.42
C LYS A 94 11.15 15.07 28.07
N PRO A 95 11.26 15.12 29.41
CA PRO A 95 12.51 14.85 30.13
C PRO A 95 13.13 13.49 29.81
N GLU A 96 12.32 12.48 29.53
CA GLU A 96 12.75 11.12 29.21
C GLU A 96 13.61 11.07 27.93
N GLN A 97 13.41 11.98 27.01
CA GLN A 97 14.19 12.04 25.76
C GLN A 97 15.65 12.43 26.02
N ILE A 98 15.93 13.20 27.05
CA ILE A 98 17.31 13.49 27.48
C ILE A 98 17.98 12.20 27.98
N ILE A 99 17.24 11.37 28.70
CA ILE A 99 17.73 10.06 29.15
C ILE A 99 18.01 9.16 27.94
N GLN A 100 17.09 9.12 26.97
CA GLN A 100 17.30 8.37 25.73
C GLN A 100 18.58 8.85 25.00
N ILE A 101 18.83 10.15 24.89
CA ILE A 101 20.06 10.67 24.26
C ILE A 101 21.30 10.24 25.06
N ILE A 102 21.24 10.28 26.38
CA ILE A 102 22.38 9.86 27.22
C ILE A 102 22.65 8.36 27.06
N GLU A 103 21.63 7.52 27.01
CA GLU A 103 21.77 6.08 26.78
C GLU A 103 22.37 5.79 25.39
N ARG A 104 22.01 6.58 24.39
CA ARG A 104 22.53 6.44 23.03
C ARG A 104 23.96 6.98 22.84
N ALA A 105 24.50 7.71 23.81
CA ALA A 105 25.87 8.24 23.75
C ALA A 105 26.96 7.15 23.69
N ILE A 106 26.64 5.90 24.04
CA ILE A 106 27.53 4.75 23.84
C ILE A 106 27.91 4.51 22.36
N TRP A 107 27.05 4.98 21.43
CA TRP A 107 27.22 4.78 20.00
C TRP A 107 28.07 5.86 19.34
N GLY A 108 28.22 7.04 19.92
CA GLY A 108 29.02 8.11 19.34
C GLY A 108 28.88 9.45 20.06
N ASN A 109 29.75 10.37 19.69
CA ASN A 109 29.83 11.71 20.29
C ASN A 109 28.96 12.73 19.55
N THR A 110 28.57 12.45 18.31
CA THR A 110 27.70 13.29 17.51
C THR A 110 26.45 12.51 17.10
N LEU A 111 25.36 13.21 16.81
CA LEU A 111 24.11 12.59 16.37
C LEU A 111 24.30 11.74 15.11
N MET A 112 25.06 12.24 14.13
CA MET A 112 25.37 11.51 12.91
C MET A 112 26.13 10.21 13.20
N GLU A 113 27.23 10.29 13.98
CA GLU A 113 28.05 9.14 14.32
C GLU A 113 27.28 8.08 15.13
N ALA A 114 26.53 8.53 16.16
CA ALA A 114 25.73 7.64 16.99
C ALA A 114 24.67 6.90 16.17
N THR A 115 23.92 7.62 15.30
CA THR A 115 22.92 7.03 14.42
C THR A 115 23.58 6.02 13.45
N GLN A 116 24.68 6.38 12.83
CA GLN A 116 25.38 5.51 11.89
C GLN A 116 25.87 4.22 12.55
N LYS A 117 26.54 4.29 13.70
CA LYS A 117 27.06 3.11 14.40
C LYS A 117 25.94 2.23 14.94
N TYR A 118 24.87 2.82 15.46
CA TYR A 118 23.70 2.10 15.92
C TYR A 118 23.04 1.29 14.81
N LEU A 119 22.84 1.93 13.64
CA LEU A 119 22.24 1.28 12.49
C LEU A 119 23.16 0.24 11.83
N LEU A 120 24.49 0.46 11.82
CA LEU A 120 25.44 -0.54 11.36
C LEU A 120 25.34 -1.84 12.19
N LYS A 121 25.13 -1.73 13.52
CA LYS A 121 24.91 -2.89 14.35
C LYS A 121 23.60 -3.59 13.98
N GLN A 122 22.49 -2.86 13.84
CA GLN A 122 21.22 -3.44 13.44
C GLN A 122 21.32 -4.14 12.09
N MET A 123 21.94 -3.48 11.10
CA MET A 123 22.16 -4.03 9.77
C MET A 123 22.91 -5.37 9.81
N ALA A 124 23.89 -5.51 10.69
CA ALA A 124 24.69 -6.75 10.81
C ALA A 124 23.86 -7.97 11.27
N GLU A 125 22.73 -7.76 11.92
CA GLU A 125 21.81 -8.80 12.38
C GLU A 125 20.79 -9.18 11.33
N ILE A 126 20.59 -8.36 10.26
CA ILE A 126 19.62 -8.57 9.19
C ILE A 126 20.15 -9.61 8.20
N GLN A 127 19.32 -10.64 7.93
CA GLN A 127 19.61 -11.72 6.99
C GLN A 127 18.61 -11.79 5.82
N HIS A 128 17.52 -11.03 5.88
CA HIS A 128 16.44 -11.02 4.89
C HIS A 128 16.42 -9.74 4.07
N ILE A 129 16.18 -9.88 2.77
CA ILE A 129 16.17 -8.76 1.82
C ILE A 129 15.09 -7.72 2.19
N PRO A 130 13.83 -8.09 2.50
CA PRO A 130 12.79 -7.12 2.84
C PRO A 130 13.13 -6.27 4.06
N GLU A 131 13.71 -6.87 5.09
CA GLU A 131 14.11 -6.15 6.30
C GLU A 131 15.19 -5.11 6.00
N LEU A 132 16.18 -5.48 5.16
CA LEU A 132 17.26 -4.58 4.78
C LEU A 132 16.76 -3.45 3.87
N THR A 133 15.87 -3.74 2.92
CA THR A 133 15.28 -2.71 2.04
C THR A 133 14.39 -1.75 2.80
N ALA A 134 13.57 -2.24 3.73
CA ALA A 134 12.76 -1.41 4.62
C ALA A 134 13.65 -0.49 5.48
N LEU A 135 14.71 -1.02 6.08
CA LEU A 135 15.66 -0.21 6.84
C LEU A 135 16.34 0.83 5.95
N LEU A 136 16.82 0.45 4.76
CA LEU A 136 17.45 1.37 3.81
C LEU A 136 16.50 2.51 3.42
N SER A 137 15.24 2.23 3.15
CA SER A 137 14.25 3.25 2.80
C SER A 137 14.04 4.28 3.92
N THR A 138 14.14 3.87 5.20
CA THR A 138 14.05 4.78 6.35
C THR A 138 15.33 5.56 6.62
N VAL A 139 16.48 5.05 6.19
CA VAL A 139 17.81 5.69 6.36
C VAL A 139 18.04 6.80 5.34
N LEU A 140 17.50 6.68 4.12
CA LEU A 140 17.72 7.63 3.03
C LEU A 140 17.46 9.10 3.41
N PRO A 141 16.34 9.44 4.11
CA PRO A 141 16.08 10.82 4.50
C PRO A 141 17.06 11.38 5.53
N ALA A 142 17.83 10.53 6.22
CA ALA A 142 18.75 10.94 7.28
C ALA A 142 20.12 11.41 6.79
N ASP A 143 20.40 11.31 5.47
CA ASP A 143 21.67 11.72 4.86
C ASP A 143 22.89 11.07 5.56
N LEU A 144 23.00 9.74 5.43
CA LEU A 144 24.07 8.91 6.00
C LEU A 144 24.79 8.12 4.87
N PRO A 145 25.56 8.77 3.98
CA PRO A 145 26.05 8.16 2.74
C PRO A 145 26.92 6.93 2.96
N ALA A 146 27.79 6.92 3.96
CA ALA A 146 28.64 5.77 4.25
C ALA A 146 27.82 4.54 4.73
N LEU A 147 26.71 4.77 5.45
CA LEU A 147 25.81 3.70 5.86
C LEU A 147 25.01 3.17 4.66
N VAL A 148 24.51 4.06 3.81
CA VAL A 148 23.78 3.70 2.57
C VAL A 148 24.66 2.85 1.67
N GLU A 149 25.93 3.20 1.50
CA GLU A 149 26.89 2.40 0.73
C GLU A 149 27.08 1.00 1.33
N ALA A 150 27.30 0.91 2.65
CA ALA A 150 27.45 -0.37 3.34
C ALA A 150 26.18 -1.24 3.21
N MET A 151 24.98 -0.63 3.33
CA MET A 151 23.70 -1.33 3.16
C MET A 151 23.52 -1.82 1.73
N THR A 152 23.90 -1.04 0.73
CA THR A 152 23.83 -1.42 -0.68
C THR A 152 24.72 -2.63 -0.98
N VAL A 153 25.94 -2.67 -0.43
CA VAL A 153 26.84 -3.83 -0.56
C VAL A 153 26.25 -5.08 0.10
N GLN A 154 25.66 -4.95 1.29
CA GLN A 154 25.00 -6.08 1.94
C GLN A 154 23.76 -6.55 1.19
N LEU A 155 22.97 -5.62 0.65
CA LEU A 155 21.79 -5.93 -0.15
C LEU A 155 22.16 -6.71 -1.43
N ASP A 156 23.23 -6.30 -2.11
CA ASP A 156 23.77 -7.02 -3.28
C ASP A 156 24.14 -8.46 -2.92
N ARG A 157 24.84 -8.64 -1.80
CA ARG A 157 25.22 -9.95 -1.29
C ARG A 157 24.00 -10.83 -0.96
N LEU A 158 23.02 -10.31 -0.24
CA LEU A 158 21.80 -11.03 0.14
C LEU A 158 20.97 -11.37 -1.12
N SER A 159 20.81 -10.40 -2.03
CA SER A 159 20.10 -10.60 -3.29
C SER A 159 20.75 -11.71 -4.15
N ALA A 160 22.08 -11.70 -4.27
CA ALA A 160 22.79 -12.75 -5.03
C ALA A 160 22.65 -14.15 -4.39
N ALA A 161 22.57 -14.23 -3.06
CA ALA A 161 22.49 -15.49 -2.32
C ALA A 161 21.06 -16.05 -2.22
N SER A 162 20.03 -15.19 -2.21
CA SER A 162 18.64 -15.61 -2.05
C SER A 162 18.13 -16.35 -3.29
N THR A 163 17.35 -17.41 -3.08
CA THR A 163 16.56 -18.12 -4.09
C THR A 163 15.05 -17.96 -3.84
N ASP A 164 14.67 -17.25 -2.80
CA ASP A 164 13.28 -17.06 -2.40
C ASP A 164 12.63 -15.95 -3.23
N ILE A 165 11.72 -16.35 -4.11
CA ILE A 165 10.98 -15.44 -5.00
C ILE A 165 9.99 -14.58 -4.22
N LEU A 166 9.39 -15.11 -3.15
CA LEU A 166 8.44 -14.37 -2.33
C LEU A 166 9.13 -13.25 -1.56
N GLU A 167 10.32 -13.51 -1.04
CA GLU A 167 11.17 -12.52 -0.39
C GLU A 167 11.59 -11.41 -1.37
N MET A 168 11.95 -11.79 -2.61
CA MET A 168 12.26 -10.80 -3.65
C MET A 168 11.06 -9.93 -4.01
N MET A 169 9.87 -10.52 -4.19
CA MET A 169 8.64 -9.76 -4.47
C MET A 169 8.32 -8.75 -3.35
N GLU A 170 8.52 -9.15 -2.10
CA GLU A 170 8.28 -8.29 -0.94
C GLU A 170 9.22 -7.08 -0.91
N ALA A 171 10.46 -7.25 -1.36
CA ALA A 171 11.45 -6.18 -1.41
C ALA A 171 11.27 -5.18 -2.57
N VAL A 172 10.60 -5.56 -3.66
CA VAL A 172 10.44 -4.73 -4.87
C VAL A 172 9.86 -3.35 -4.59
N PRO A 173 8.76 -3.18 -3.80
CA PRO A 173 8.20 -1.86 -3.55
C PRO A 173 9.18 -0.88 -2.90
N ASP A 174 9.94 -1.34 -1.92
CA ASP A 174 10.94 -0.51 -1.23
C ASP A 174 12.12 -0.17 -2.15
N LEU A 175 12.59 -1.14 -2.95
CA LEU A 175 13.65 -0.89 -3.94
C LEU A 175 13.22 0.14 -5.00
N VAL A 176 11.99 0.07 -5.48
CA VAL A 176 11.43 1.07 -6.41
C VAL A 176 11.38 2.45 -5.75
N ASN A 177 10.96 2.53 -4.49
CA ASN A 177 10.97 3.79 -3.74
C ASN A 177 12.37 4.34 -3.57
N ILE A 178 13.37 3.50 -3.27
CA ILE A 178 14.78 3.88 -3.13
C ILE A 178 15.31 4.46 -4.45
N VAL A 179 15.11 3.77 -5.57
CA VAL A 179 15.54 4.23 -6.90
C VAL A 179 14.91 5.57 -7.26
N ARG A 180 13.62 5.75 -6.97
CA ARG A 180 12.92 7.03 -7.21
C ARG A 180 13.41 8.15 -6.31
N TYR A 181 13.65 7.85 -5.05
CA TYR A 181 14.13 8.83 -4.08
C TYR A 181 15.54 9.33 -4.44
N GLY A 182 16.42 8.44 -4.91
CA GLY A 182 17.75 8.79 -5.41
C GLY A 182 17.70 9.78 -6.55
N ASN A 183 16.81 9.58 -7.52
CA ASN A 183 16.60 10.49 -8.63
C ASN A 183 16.15 11.90 -8.19
N VAL A 184 15.43 12.01 -7.07
CA VAL A 184 14.96 13.30 -6.53
C VAL A 184 16.09 14.07 -5.80
N ARG A 185 17.07 13.35 -5.23
CA ARG A 185 18.16 13.93 -4.43
C ARG A 185 19.55 13.90 -5.09
N ASP A 186 19.62 13.59 -6.40
CA ASP A 186 20.90 13.45 -7.14
C ASP A 186 21.86 12.43 -6.49
N LEU A 187 21.34 11.39 -5.85
CA LEU A 187 22.12 10.28 -5.32
C LEU A 187 22.26 9.18 -6.39
N ASP A 188 23.45 8.63 -6.55
CA ASP A 188 23.68 7.54 -7.50
C ASP A 188 23.23 6.19 -6.92
N PHE A 189 22.01 5.78 -7.28
CA PHE A 189 21.46 4.46 -7.00
C PHE A 189 21.40 3.57 -8.25
N SER A 190 22.26 3.79 -9.23
CA SER A 190 22.33 2.95 -10.43
C SER A 190 22.49 1.47 -10.08
N LYS A 191 23.38 1.14 -9.13
CA LYS A 191 23.57 -0.24 -8.64
C LYS A 191 22.31 -0.85 -8.03
N VAL A 192 21.50 -0.06 -7.31
CA VAL A 192 20.23 -0.53 -6.75
C VAL A 192 19.22 -0.75 -7.89
N GLY A 193 19.25 0.09 -8.92
CA GLY A 193 18.46 -0.07 -10.13
C GLY A 193 18.78 -1.38 -10.87
N ASP A 194 20.08 -1.67 -11.09
CA ASP A 194 20.55 -2.89 -11.73
C ASP A 194 20.15 -4.13 -10.91
N MET A 195 20.26 -4.05 -9.60
CA MET A 195 19.85 -5.11 -8.66
C MET A 195 18.34 -5.37 -8.71
N LEU A 196 17.54 -4.31 -8.73
CA LEU A 196 16.09 -4.39 -8.89
C LEU A 196 15.71 -5.10 -10.19
N GLU A 197 16.35 -4.75 -11.30
CA GLU A 197 16.10 -5.40 -12.60
C GLU A 197 16.48 -6.89 -12.58
N ALA A 198 17.61 -7.23 -11.97
CA ALA A 198 18.02 -8.63 -11.81
C ALA A 198 17.03 -9.42 -10.92
N MET A 199 16.53 -8.82 -9.83
CA MET A 199 15.51 -9.44 -8.99
C MET A 199 14.19 -9.63 -9.73
N ILE A 200 13.73 -8.65 -10.49
CA ILE A 200 12.53 -8.75 -11.31
C ILE A 200 12.68 -9.87 -12.34
N ALA A 201 13.82 -9.96 -13.04
CA ALA A 201 14.07 -11.04 -14.00
C ALA A 201 13.96 -12.43 -13.34
N ARG A 202 14.44 -12.60 -12.12
CA ARG A 202 14.34 -13.85 -11.35
C ARG A 202 12.91 -14.13 -10.90
N ILE A 203 12.17 -13.12 -10.45
CA ILE A 203 10.75 -13.24 -10.14
C ILE A 203 9.97 -13.72 -11.36
N LEU A 204 10.21 -13.11 -12.51
CA LEU A 204 9.53 -13.49 -13.75
C LEU A 204 9.86 -14.92 -14.20
N ALA A 205 11.09 -15.37 -14.00
CA ALA A 205 11.53 -16.72 -14.38
C ALA A 205 10.94 -17.83 -13.50
N GLY A 206 10.78 -17.58 -12.20
CA GLY A 206 10.35 -18.60 -11.23
C GLY A 206 8.99 -18.36 -10.59
N GLY A 207 8.42 -17.17 -10.77
CA GLY A 207 7.23 -16.74 -10.03
C GLY A 207 5.96 -17.53 -10.35
N VAL A 208 5.82 -18.11 -11.54
CA VAL A 208 4.68 -18.98 -11.86
C VAL A 208 4.68 -20.23 -10.98
N LEU A 209 5.87 -20.79 -10.71
CA LEU A 209 5.99 -22.01 -9.91
C LEU A 209 5.53 -21.84 -8.46
N VAL A 210 5.72 -20.64 -7.88
CA VAL A 210 5.25 -20.35 -6.52
C VAL A 210 3.74 -20.07 -6.44
N CYS A 211 3.07 -19.95 -7.58
CA CYS A 211 1.60 -19.77 -7.65
C CYS A 211 0.85 -21.10 -7.73
N ILE A 212 1.54 -22.23 -7.89
CA ILE A 212 0.95 -23.55 -8.22
C ILE A 212 0.79 -24.38 -6.96
N ASN A 213 -0.37 -25.04 -6.81
CA ASN A 213 -0.66 -25.98 -5.73
C ASN A 213 -0.47 -25.40 -4.30
N ILE A 214 -0.80 -24.14 -4.12
CA ILE A 214 -0.76 -23.45 -2.83
C ILE A 214 -2.16 -23.45 -2.19
N ASP A 215 -2.21 -23.37 -0.87
CA ASP A 215 -3.45 -23.23 -0.11
C ASP A 215 -3.99 -21.78 -0.13
N GLU A 216 -5.15 -21.57 0.51
CA GLU A 216 -5.82 -20.28 0.57
C GLU A 216 -4.98 -19.20 1.27
N GLU A 217 -4.31 -19.54 2.38
CA GLU A 217 -3.51 -18.59 3.15
C GLU A 217 -2.31 -18.11 2.35
N ALA A 218 -1.55 -19.05 1.77
CA ALA A 218 -0.41 -18.74 0.90
C ALA A 218 -0.85 -17.97 -0.36
N ALA A 219 -2.02 -18.29 -0.94
CA ALA A 219 -2.57 -17.56 -2.09
C ALA A 219 -2.93 -16.11 -1.72
N GLY A 220 -3.48 -15.87 -0.53
CA GLY A 220 -3.79 -14.54 -0.01
C GLY A 220 -2.53 -13.69 0.19
N ASP A 221 -1.49 -14.26 0.78
CA ASP A 221 -0.21 -13.60 0.98
C ASP A 221 0.49 -13.29 -0.33
N LEU A 222 0.52 -14.25 -1.25
CA LEU A 222 1.11 -14.07 -2.57
C LEU A 222 0.35 -13.02 -3.39
N LEU A 223 -0.98 -12.99 -3.29
CA LEU A 223 -1.79 -11.96 -3.93
C LEU A 223 -1.39 -10.55 -3.44
N ASN A 224 -1.18 -10.36 -2.14
CA ASN A 224 -0.72 -9.08 -1.60
C ASN A 224 0.63 -8.66 -2.20
N LYS A 225 1.56 -9.61 -2.32
CA LYS A 225 2.88 -9.38 -2.92
C LYS A 225 2.78 -9.05 -4.43
N LEU A 226 1.92 -9.74 -5.18
CA LEU A 226 1.66 -9.44 -6.61
C LEU A 226 1.08 -8.04 -6.80
N VAL A 227 0.09 -7.66 -5.98
CA VAL A 227 -0.52 -6.31 -6.02
C VAL A 227 0.51 -5.22 -5.72
N ALA A 228 1.32 -5.42 -4.68
CA ALA A 228 2.36 -4.45 -4.31
C ALA A 228 3.43 -4.32 -5.40
N THR A 229 3.84 -5.44 -6.00
CA THR A 229 4.81 -5.47 -7.11
C THR A 229 4.25 -4.78 -8.36
N ASP A 230 3.01 -5.09 -8.78
CA ASP A 230 2.35 -4.44 -9.93
C ASP A 230 2.29 -2.92 -9.74
N TYR A 231 1.86 -2.48 -8.56
CA TYR A 231 1.81 -1.06 -8.23
C TYR A 231 3.21 -0.41 -8.28
N ALA A 232 4.22 -1.05 -7.71
CA ALA A 232 5.59 -0.55 -7.72
C ALA A 232 6.15 -0.43 -9.15
N LEU A 233 5.95 -1.46 -9.99
CA LEU A 233 6.38 -1.44 -11.40
C LEU A 233 5.65 -0.36 -12.21
N SER A 234 4.36 -0.15 -11.96
CA SER A 234 3.58 0.91 -12.60
C SER A 234 4.14 2.31 -12.28
N ILE A 235 4.64 2.51 -11.06
CA ILE A 235 5.27 3.75 -10.62
C ILE A 235 6.66 3.94 -11.25
N LEU A 236 7.43 2.87 -11.39
CA LEU A 236 8.75 2.91 -12.02
C LEU A 236 8.68 3.33 -13.49
N ASN A 237 7.53 3.06 -14.14
CA ASN A 237 7.16 3.47 -15.48
C ASN A 237 8.23 3.12 -16.56
N ARG A 238 8.82 1.91 -16.47
CA ARG A 238 9.71 1.34 -17.47
C ARG A 238 8.92 0.38 -18.36
N GLU A 239 8.76 0.73 -19.63
CA GLU A 239 7.85 0.02 -20.53
C GLU A 239 8.25 -1.46 -20.74
N GLU A 240 9.55 -1.74 -20.86
CA GLU A 240 10.08 -3.10 -21.00
C GLU A 240 9.72 -3.98 -19.80
N LEU A 241 9.92 -3.48 -18.56
CA LEU A 241 9.58 -4.23 -17.36
C LEU A 241 8.06 -4.42 -17.23
N ASN A 242 7.28 -3.41 -17.60
CA ASN A 242 5.83 -3.50 -17.59
C ASN A 242 5.33 -4.54 -18.59
N LEU A 243 5.95 -4.65 -19.78
CA LEU A 243 5.61 -5.67 -20.77
C LEU A 243 5.97 -7.07 -20.27
N MET A 244 7.16 -7.24 -19.71
CA MET A 244 7.59 -8.52 -19.13
C MET A 244 6.68 -8.94 -17.97
N TRP A 245 6.30 -8.02 -17.11
CA TRP A 245 5.36 -8.25 -16.02
C TRP A 245 3.99 -8.70 -16.52
N ARG A 246 3.44 -8.03 -17.54
CA ARG A 246 2.17 -8.43 -18.16
C ARG A 246 2.20 -9.83 -18.74
N ASN A 247 3.29 -10.19 -19.42
CA ASN A 247 3.48 -11.54 -19.91
C ASN A 247 3.51 -12.58 -18.78
N PHE A 248 4.18 -12.26 -17.68
CA PHE A 248 4.17 -13.10 -16.48
C PHE A 248 2.76 -13.25 -15.89
N ILE A 249 2.01 -12.16 -15.75
CA ILE A 249 0.61 -12.19 -15.28
C ILE A 249 -0.26 -13.03 -16.24
N GLY A 250 -0.02 -12.95 -17.55
CA GLY A 250 -0.66 -13.81 -18.56
C GLY A 250 -0.38 -15.30 -18.33
N GLN A 251 0.85 -15.63 -17.95
CA GLN A 251 1.21 -17.01 -17.59
C GLN A 251 0.54 -17.47 -16.29
N VAL A 252 0.49 -16.61 -15.26
CA VAL A 252 -0.24 -16.91 -14.01
C VAL A 252 -1.73 -17.17 -14.30
N ARG A 253 -2.36 -16.35 -15.17
CA ARG A 253 -3.76 -16.55 -15.59
C ARG A 253 -3.99 -17.89 -16.27
N SER A 254 -3.09 -18.31 -17.16
CA SER A 254 -3.29 -19.47 -18.06
C SER A 254 -2.71 -20.77 -17.54
N SER A 255 -1.89 -20.75 -16.49
CA SER A 255 -1.23 -21.95 -15.97
C SER A 255 -2.19 -22.84 -15.21
N ALA A 256 -2.11 -24.14 -15.45
CA ALA A 256 -2.86 -25.14 -14.70
C ALA A 256 -2.43 -25.16 -13.22
N ASN A 257 -3.36 -25.49 -12.32
CA ASN A 257 -3.15 -25.61 -10.89
C ASN A 257 -2.70 -24.34 -10.16
N VAL A 258 -2.79 -23.17 -10.79
CA VAL A 258 -2.70 -21.89 -10.11
C VAL A 258 -3.95 -21.68 -9.27
N HIS A 259 -3.78 -21.21 -8.03
CA HIS A 259 -4.90 -20.97 -7.15
C HIS A 259 -5.90 -19.98 -7.79
N PRO A 260 -7.22 -20.26 -7.79
CA PRO A 260 -8.23 -19.44 -8.48
C PRO A 260 -8.19 -17.95 -8.08
N LEU A 261 -7.89 -17.64 -6.83
CA LEU A 261 -7.71 -16.26 -6.33
C LEU A 261 -6.68 -15.48 -7.17
N LEU A 262 -5.54 -16.10 -7.48
CA LEU A 262 -4.47 -15.45 -8.25
C LEU A 262 -4.85 -15.35 -9.73
N SER A 263 -5.48 -16.39 -10.29
CA SER A 263 -5.99 -16.37 -11.66
C SER A 263 -7.06 -15.28 -11.85
N GLY A 264 -7.94 -15.08 -10.87
CA GLY A 264 -8.93 -14.01 -10.86
C GLY A 264 -8.30 -12.63 -10.90
N TYR A 265 -7.33 -12.38 -10.04
CA TYR A 265 -6.56 -11.13 -10.04
C TYR A 265 -5.80 -10.89 -11.34
N ALA A 266 -5.12 -11.92 -11.86
CA ALA A 266 -4.41 -11.84 -13.12
C ALA A 266 -5.35 -11.49 -14.29
N THR A 267 -6.53 -12.12 -14.33
CA THR A 267 -7.58 -11.82 -15.31
C THR A 267 -8.04 -10.38 -15.20
N ARG A 268 -8.28 -9.89 -13.97
CA ARG A 268 -8.67 -8.49 -13.75
C ARG A 268 -7.62 -7.52 -14.24
N LEU A 269 -6.36 -7.73 -13.88
CA LEU A 269 -5.26 -6.84 -14.24
C LEU A 269 -5.11 -6.72 -15.76
N LEU A 270 -5.19 -7.83 -16.50
CA LEU A 270 -5.11 -7.85 -17.95
C LEU A 270 -6.36 -7.25 -18.62
N ASN A 271 -7.54 -7.47 -18.03
CA ASN A 271 -8.77 -6.85 -18.51
C ASN A 271 -8.75 -5.33 -18.37
N ASP A 272 -8.27 -4.80 -17.24
CA ASP A 272 -8.13 -3.35 -17.01
C ASP A 272 -7.15 -2.69 -17.99
N LYS A 273 -6.21 -3.46 -18.52
CA LYS A 273 -5.25 -3.02 -19.57
C LYS A 273 -5.75 -3.26 -21.00
N GLY A 274 -6.95 -3.85 -21.17
CA GLY A 274 -7.53 -4.15 -22.47
C GLY A 274 -6.85 -5.29 -23.24
N GLU A 275 -6.14 -6.16 -22.52
CA GLU A 275 -5.39 -7.29 -23.11
C GLU A 275 -6.19 -8.61 -23.15
N ILE A 276 -7.44 -8.59 -22.65
CA ILE A 276 -8.37 -9.72 -22.72
C ILE A 276 -9.57 -9.33 -23.58
N SER A 277 -9.89 -10.16 -24.55
CA SER A 277 -11.11 -9.99 -25.36
C SER A 277 -12.36 -10.38 -24.57
N ALA A 278 -13.52 -9.89 -25.00
CA ALA A 278 -14.80 -10.27 -24.41
C ALA A 278 -15.06 -11.79 -24.49
N GLU A 279 -14.62 -12.43 -25.58
CA GLU A 279 -14.75 -13.88 -25.79
C GLU A 279 -13.87 -14.69 -24.81
N GLU A 280 -12.64 -14.24 -24.56
CA GLU A 280 -11.73 -14.85 -23.57
C GLU A 280 -12.26 -14.71 -22.16
N MET A 281 -12.85 -13.55 -21.84
CA MET A 281 -13.50 -13.32 -20.54
C MET A 281 -14.68 -14.26 -20.35
N GLU A 282 -15.56 -14.38 -21.37
CA GLU A 282 -16.71 -15.28 -21.33
C GLU A 282 -16.30 -16.75 -21.19
N THR A 283 -15.26 -17.16 -21.90
CA THR A 283 -14.68 -18.50 -21.79
C THR A 283 -14.15 -18.77 -20.37
N THR A 284 -13.42 -17.82 -19.79
CA THR A 284 -12.90 -17.94 -18.42
C THR A 284 -14.02 -18.05 -17.38
N LEU A 285 -15.03 -17.20 -17.52
CA LEU A 285 -16.20 -17.23 -16.64
C LEU A 285 -17.00 -18.55 -16.78
N SER A 286 -17.19 -19.02 -18.02
CA SER A 286 -17.87 -20.31 -18.29
C SER A 286 -17.10 -21.49 -17.72
N PHE A 287 -15.77 -21.44 -17.76
CA PHE A 287 -14.93 -22.47 -17.14
C PHE A 287 -15.14 -22.54 -15.64
N TYR A 288 -14.96 -21.43 -14.90
CA TYR A 288 -15.11 -21.45 -13.45
C TYR A 288 -16.55 -21.68 -12.98
N SER A 289 -17.56 -21.25 -13.74
CA SER A 289 -19.00 -21.49 -13.42
C SER A 289 -19.51 -22.86 -13.81
N SER A 290 -18.68 -23.71 -14.46
CA SER A 290 -19.11 -25.03 -14.91
C SER A 290 -19.35 -25.99 -13.74
N VAL A 291 -20.32 -26.88 -13.88
CA VAL A 291 -20.72 -27.87 -12.86
C VAL A 291 -19.56 -28.83 -12.48
N GLY A 292 -18.53 -28.92 -13.33
CA GLY A 292 -17.37 -29.79 -13.09
C GLY A 292 -16.33 -29.20 -12.14
N ASN A 293 -16.39 -27.90 -11.83
CA ASN A 293 -15.47 -27.23 -10.92
C ASN A 293 -16.07 -27.11 -9.51
N ALA A 294 -15.20 -27.08 -8.50
CA ALA A 294 -15.66 -26.83 -7.15
C ALA A 294 -16.26 -25.41 -7.03
N PRO A 295 -17.42 -25.24 -6.39
CA PRO A 295 -18.00 -23.91 -6.18
C PRO A 295 -17.06 -22.93 -5.48
N ALA A 296 -16.17 -23.42 -4.60
CA ALA A 296 -15.14 -22.63 -3.95
C ALA A 296 -14.17 -21.98 -4.93
N ASP A 297 -13.80 -22.65 -6.02
CA ASP A 297 -12.88 -22.12 -7.04
C ASP A 297 -13.46 -20.86 -7.70
N MET A 298 -14.74 -20.86 -7.99
CA MET A 298 -15.43 -19.69 -8.53
C MET A 298 -15.48 -18.55 -7.52
N ALA A 299 -15.73 -18.85 -6.24
CA ALA A 299 -15.74 -17.84 -5.17
C ALA A 299 -14.37 -17.18 -5.00
N TYR A 300 -13.29 -17.98 -4.97
CA TYR A 300 -11.92 -17.45 -4.91
C TYR A 300 -11.52 -16.68 -6.16
N TRP A 301 -11.93 -17.17 -7.33
CA TRP A 301 -11.69 -16.44 -8.57
C TRP A 301 -12.37 -15.07 -8.55
N PHE A 302 -13.62 -14.99 -8.11
CA PHE A 302 -14.33 -13.72 -7.93
C PHE A 302 -13.65 -12.80 -6.91
N GLU A 303 -13.19 -13.34 -5.80
CA GLU A 303 -12.47 -12.56 -4.81
C GLU A 303 -11.24 -11.88 -5.43
N GLY A 304 -10.44 -12.63 -6.19
CA GLY A 304 -9.29 -12.08 -6.90
C GLY A 304 -9.68 -11.06 -7.97
N PHE A 305 -10.70 -11.36 -8.77
CA PHE A 305 -11.17 -10.50 -9.87
C PHE A 305 -11.82 -9.22 -9.38
N LEU A 306 -12.59 -9.26 -8.30
CA LEU A 306 -13.32 -8.12 -7.75
C LEU A 306 -12.52 -7.33 -6.70
N ARG A 307 -11.27 -7.72 -6.44
CA ARG A 307 -10.47 -7.13 -5.39
C ARG A 307 -10.55 -5.60 -5.36
N SER A 308 -10.91 -5.07 -4.21
CA SER A 308 -11.00 -3.63 -3.90
C SER A 308 -11.92 -2.79 -4.80
N SER A 309 -12.74 -3.39 -5.66
CA SER A 309 -13.61 -2.63 -6.57
C SER A 309 -14.92 -3.34 -6.89
N GLY A 310 -15.99 -2.92 -6.22
CA GLY A 310 -17.35 -3.30 -6.56
C GLY A 310 -17.92 -2.56 -7.79
N SER A 311 -17.23 -1.54 -8.27
CA SER A 311 -17.71 -0.68 -9.36
C SER A 311 -17.87 -1.44 -10.69
N ILE A 312 -17.05 -2.47 -10.94
CA ILE A 312 -17.17 -3.29 -12.14
C ILE A 312 -18.51 -4.01 -12.20
N LEU A 313 -19.00 -4.52 -11.06
CA LEU A 313 -20.33 -5.16 -10.97
C LEU A 313 -21.49 -4.17 -11.14
N LEU A 314 -21.25 -2.89 -10.89
CA LEU A 314 -22.22 -1.83 -11.09
C LEU A 314 -22.30 -1.39 -12.56
N LEU A 315 -21.16 -1.40 -13.25
CA LEU A 315 -21.03 -0.92 -14.62
C LEU A 315 -21.27 -2.00 -15.68
N ASP A 316 -20.94 -3.25 -15.37
CA ASP A 316 -21.13 -4.40 -16.25
C ASP A 316 -22.30 -5.27 -15.81
N ASP A 317 -23.43 -5.13 -16.52
CA ASP A 317 -24.66 -5.90 -16.23
C ASP A 317 -24.51 -7.39 -16.60
N ARG A 318 -23.64 -7.74 -17.54
CA ARG A 318 -23.39 -9.15 -17.92
C ARG A 318 -22.67 -9.86 -16.77
N LEU A 319 -21.59 -9.24 -16.28
CA LEU A 319 -20.84 -9.75 -15.15
C LEU A 319 -21.72 -9.83 -13.88
N TRP A 320 -22.53 -8.80 -13.61
CA TRP A 320 -23.49 -8.82 -12.51
C TRP A 320 -24.44 -9.99 -12.60
N ASN A 321 -25.12 -10.18 -13.76
CA ASN A 321 -26.08 -11.25 -13.94
C ASN A 321 -25.43 -12.63 -13.79
N LEU A 322 -24.21 -12.80 -14.27
CA LEU A 322 -23.48 -14.05 -14.14
C LEU A 322 -23.18 -14.37 -12.67
N VAL A 323 -22.64 -13.41 -11.93
CA VAL A 323 -22.37 -13.57 -10.48
C VAL A 323 -23.67 -13.85 -9.71
N ASN A 324 -24.70 -13.06 -9.97
CA ASN A 324 -25.99 -13.21 -9.29
C ASN A 324 -26.61 -14.58 -9.58
N ASN A 325 -26.66 -15.01 -10.84
CA ASN A 325 -27.21 -16.30 -11.23
C ASN A 325 -26.42 -17.46 -10.62
N TRP A 326 -25.07 -17.35 -10.63
CA TRP A 326 -24.22 -18.36 -10.01
C TRP A 326 -24.46 -18.47 -8.51
N VAL A 327 -24.50 -17.36 -7.79
CA VAL A 327 -24.81 -17.35 -6.34
C VAL A 327 -26.19 -17.94 -6.05
N CYS A 328 -27.20 -17.54 -6.83
CA CYS A 328 -28.58 -18.03 -6.66
C CYS A 328 -28.78 -19.52 -7.06
N SER A 329 -27.88 -20.08 -7.88
CA SER A 329 -27.94 -21.49 -8.26
C SER A 329 -27.36 -22.44 -7.23
N GLN A 330 -26.67 -21.94 -6.20
CA GLN A 330 -26.08 -22.78 -5.16
C GLN A 330 -27.15 -23.29 -4.20
N ASP A 331 -27.02 -24.55 -3.80
CA ASP A 331 -27.86 -25.08 -2.69
C ASP A 331 -27.46 -24.43 -1.36
N LYS A 332 -28.29 -24.64 -0.35
CA LYS A 332 -28.12 -23.97 0.95
C LYS A 332 -26.80 -24.32 1.65
N ASP A 333 -26.40 -25.58 1.57
CA ASP A 333 -25.22 -26.06 2.31
C ASP A 333 -23.95 -25.51 1.64
N THR A 334 -23.83 -25.60 0.31
CA THR A 334 -22.78 -25.00 -0.49
C THR A 334 -22.72 -23.49 -0.29
N PHE A 335 -23.85 -22.79 -0.29
CA PHE A 335 -23.88 -21.35 -0.04
C PHE A 335 -23.31 -20.98 1.34
N MET A 336 -23.63 -21.78 2.38
CA MET A 336 -23.08 -21.53 3.73
C MET A 336 -21.57 -21.74 3.79
N GLU A 337 -21.00 -22.68 3.03
CA GLU A 337 -19.54 -22.87 2.90
C GLU A 337 -18.88 -21.71 2.18
N LEU A 338 -19.51 -21.16 1.14
CA LEU A 338 -18.98 -20.03 0.36
C LEU A 338 -19.12 -18.67 1.07
N LEU A 339 -20.02 -18.58 2.04
CA LEU A 339 -20.38 -17.32 2.68
C LEU A 339 -19.18 -16.56 3.30
N PRO A 340 -18.17 -17.20 3.92
CA PRO A 340 -16.99 -16.50 4.42
C PRO A 340 -16.20 -15.80 3.31
N VAL A 341 -15.96 -16.47 2.17
CA VAL A 341 -15.25 -15.92 1.02
C VAL A 341 -16.03 -14.75 0.40
N LEU A 342 -17.33 -14.93 0.17
CA LEU A 342 -18.20 -13.88 -0.37
C LEU A 342 -18.25 -12.66 0.57
N ARG A 343 -18.36 -12.86 1.88
CA ARG A 343 -18.32 -11.76 2.86
C ARG A 343 -17.00 -11.00 2.80
N ARG A 344 -15.87 -11.69 2.72
CA ARG A 344 -14.53 -11.08 2.62
C ARG A 344 -14.47 -10.23 1.35
N THR A 345 -14.85 -10.77 0.21
CA THR A 345 -14.90 -10.06 -1.08
C THR A 345 -15.73 -8.78 -1.01
N PHE A 346 -16.97 -8.88 -0.53
CA PHE A 346 -17.86 -7.71 -0.45
C PHE A 346 -17.49 -6.72 0.66
N SER A 347 -16.74 -7.15 1.69
CA SER A 347 -16.29 -6.27 2.77
C SER A 347 -15.26 -5.25 2.29
N GLU A 348 -14.47 -5.58 1.26
CA GLU A 348 -13.47 -4.67 0.66
C GLU A 348 -14.11 -3.51 -0.12
N PHE A 349 -15.38 -3.64 -0.50
CA PHE A 349 -16.07 -2.59 -1.24
C PHE A 349 -16.42 -1.39 -0.36
N THR A 350 -16.45 -0.22 -0.95
CA THR A 350 -16.89 0.99 -0.25
C THR A 350 -18.35 0.87 0.19
N SER A 351 -18.75 1.61 1.22
CA SER A 351 -20.15 1.63 1.69
C SER A 351 -21.14 2.07 0.60
N ALA A 352 -20.70 2.95 -0.29
CA ALA A 352 -21.50 3.42 -1.44
C ALA A 352 -21.72 2.32 -2.48
N GLU A 353 -20.66 1.54 -2.80
CA GLU A 353 -20.74 0.42 -3.73
C GLU A 353 -21.64 -0.68 -3.17
N ARG A 354 -21.44 -1.08 -1.89
CA ARG A 354 -22.29 -2.09 -1.23
C ARG A 354 -23.77 -1.71 -1.27
N ARG A 355 -24.09 -0.44 -0.99
CA ARG A 355 -25.47 0.05 -1.05
C ARG A 355 -26.05 -0.07 -2.45
N LYS A 356 -25.34 0.41 -3.48
CA LYS A 356 -25.78 0.34 -4.87
C LYS A 356 -25.94 -1.09 -5.37
N LEU A 357 -25.03 -2.01 -5.00
CA LEU A 357 -25.15 -3.43 -5.32
C LEU A 357 -26.38 -4.07 -4.63
N GLY A 358 -26.64 -3.71 -3.39
CA GLY A 358 -27.87 -4.14 -2.70
C GLY A 358 -29.16 -3.63 -3.35
N GLU A 359 -29.17 -2.40 -3.87
CA GLU A 359 -30.28 -1.86 -4.66
C GLU A 359 -30.42 -2.59 -6.00
N LYS A 360 -29.30 -2.91 -6.67
CA LYS A 360 -29.28 -3.65 -7.93
C LYS A 360 -29.81 -5.08 -7.73
N ALA A 361 -29.43 -5.78 -6.66
CA ALA A 361 -29.91 -7.10 -6.32
C ALA A 361 -31.45 -7.12 -6.12
N ARG A 362 -32.00 -6.17 -5.37
CA ARG A 362 -33.46 -6.06 -5.17
C ARG A 362 -34.25 -5.83 -6.45
N ARG A 363 -33.70 -5.12 -7.43
CA ARG A 363 -34.32 -4.89 -8.74
C ARG A 363 -34.33 -6.17 -9.57
N THR A 364 -33.26 -6.96 -9.51
CA THR A 364 -33.17 -8.25 -10.21
C THR A 364 -34.20 -9.23 -9.69
N ASP A 365 -34.43 -9.28 -8.36
CA ASP A 365 -35.45 -10.16 -7.75
C ASP A 365 -36.89 -9.76 -8.15
N SER A 366 -37.15 -8.46 -8.37
CA SER A 366 -38.51 -8.00 -8.77
C SER A 366 -38.85 -8.29 -10.24
N THR A 367 -37.85 -8.62 -11.09
CA THR A 367 -38.07 -9.05 -12.47
C THR A 367 -38.15 -10.57 -12.66
N GLY A 368 -37.87 -11.34 -11.59
CA GLY A 368 -37.80 -12.82 -11.61
C GLY A 368 -39.13 -13.57 -11.65
N THR A 369 -40.30 -12.90 -11.75
CA THR A 369 -41.62 -13.55 -11.85
C THR A 369 -42.29 -13.31 -13.22
N SER A 370 -41.55 -13.46 -14.31
CA SER A 370 -42.19 -13.59 -15.64
C SER A 370 -41.29 -14.44 -16.53
N SER A 371 -41.70 -15.70 -16.64
CA SER A 371 -41.20 -16.65 -17.67
C SER A 371 -41.55 -16.15 -19.07
N ALA A 372 -40.60 -16.38 -19.95
CA ALA A 372 -40.76 -16.65 -21.39
C ALA A 372 -40.78 -15.47 -22.37
N VAL A 373 -39.91 -15.65 -23.35
CA VAL A 373 -39.99 -15.18 -24.74
C VAL A 373 -39.57 -13.73 -25.02
N GLY A 374 -38.41 -13.67 -25.67
CA GLY A 374 -37.92 -12.65 -26.62
C GLY A 374 -38.78 -11.41 -26.83
N ALA A 375 -38.44 -10.34 -26.11
CA ALA A 375 -38.79 -9.00 -26.56
C ALA A 375 -37.71 -8.03 -26.12
N SER A 376 -37.12 -7.28 -27.05
CA SER A 376 -36.27 -6.15 -26.83
C SER A 376 -36.91 -5.18 -25.83
N VAL A 377 -36.33 -5.11 -24.61
CA VAL A 377 -36.77 -4.15 -23.60
C VAL A 377 -36.33 -2.77 -24.07
N THR A 378 -37.28 -1.99 -24.55
CA THR A 378 -37.09 -0.57 -24.77
C THR A 378 -36.96 0.12 -23.42
N GLU A 379 -35.97 1.01 -23.27
CA GLU A 379 -35.59 1.79 -22.06
C GLU A 379 -36.73 2.61 -21.38
N ASN A 380 -37.97 2.43 -21.80
CA ASN A 380 -39.09 3.27 -21.41
C ASN A 380 -40.01 2.71 -20.32
N GLU A 381 -39.80 1.47 -19.80
CA GLU A 381 -40.76 0.86 -18.87
C GLU A 381 -40.49 1.15 -17.38
N CYS A 382 -39.34 1.71 -17.03
CA CYS A 382 -39.02 2.07 -15.63
C CYS A 382 -39.41 3.50 -15.22
N LEU A 383 -39.94 4.31 -16.13
CA LEU A 383 -40.42 5.66 -15.83
C LEU A 383 -41.93 5.61 -15.59
N ASN A 384 -42.34 5.87 -14.36
CA ASN A 384 -43.76 6.13 -14.09
C ASN A 384 -44.17 7.43 -14.82
N ARG A 385 -44.69 7.27 -16.01
CA ARG A 385 -45.05 8.39 -16.93
C ARG A 385 -46.02 9.40 -16.30
N GLU A 386 -46.85 8.97 -15.37
CA GLU A 386 -47.80 9.85 -14.68
C GLU A 386 -47.04 10.74 -13.64
N GLU A 387 -46.05 10.20 -12.96
CA GLU A 387 -45.23 10.99 -12.05
C GLU A 387 -44.20 11.88 -12.79
N ALA A 388 -43.65 11.39 -13.88
CA ALA A 388 -42.75 12.15 -14.72
C ALA A 388 -43.43 13.41 -15.33
N LYS A 389 -44.71 13.29 -15.69
CA LYS A 389 -45.50 14.43 -16.16
C LYS A 389 -45.67 15.52 -15.10
N LYS A 390 -45.70 15.17 -13.80
CA LYS A 390 -45.81 16.15 -12.72
C LYS A 390 -44.52 16.96 -12.51
N VAL A 391 -43.35 16.42 -12.90
CA VAL A 391 -42.04 17.06 -12.73
C VAL A 391 -41.70 17.98 -13.93
N ILE A 392 -42.27 17.72 -15.10
CA ILE A 392 -42.03 18.52 -16.33
C ILE A 392 -42.31 20.02 -16.14
N PRO A 393 -43.40 20.48 -15.51
CA PRO A 393 -43.64 21.90 -15.26
C PRO A 393 -42.58 22.56 -14.44
N VAL A 394 -42.11 21.86 -13.38
CA VAL A 394 -41.07 22.36 -12.48
C VAL A 394 -39.73 22.50 -13.18
N ILE A 395 -39.37 21.53 -14.03
CA ILE A 395 -38.16 21.60 -14.85
C ILE A 395 -38.23 22.75 -15.87
N ARG A 396 -39.40 22.97 -16.50
CA ARG A 396 -39.59 24.09 -17.42
C ARG A 396 -39.42 25.44 -16.73
N GLN A 397 -39.94 25.56 -15.52
CA GLN A 397 -39.81 26.79 -14.70
C GLN A 397 -38.33 27.01 -14.28
N LEU A 398 -37.62 25.98 -13.90
CA LEU A 398 -36.18 26.06 -13.54
C LEU A 398 -35.28 26.39 -14.73
N LEU A 399 -35.68 25.97 -15.95
CA LEU A 399 -34.94 26.23 -17.19
C LEU A 399 -35.38 27.55 -17.87
N GLY A 400 -36.31 28.31 -17.29
CA GLY A 400 -36.78 29.59 -17.85
C GLY A 400 -37.56 29.42 -19.19
N LEU A 401 -38.12 28.22 -19.44
CA LEU A 401 -38.83 27.87 -20.68
C LEU A 401 -40.36 28.10 -20.53
N GLU A 402 -40.78 29.08 -19.77
CA GLU A 402 -42.19 29.47 -19.71
C GLU A 402 -42.57 30.12 -21.03
N THR A 403 -43.39 29.41 -21.83
CA THR A 403 -44.10 30.01 -22.93
C THR A 403 -45.31 30.80 -22.38
N LYS A 404 -45.37 32.08 -22.74
CA LYS A 404 -46.55 32.92 -22.59
C LYS A 404 -47.79 32.26 -23.16
#